data_ba854575fa3303466e21ba7b97f592e5
#
_entry.id   ba854575fa3303466e21ba7b97f592e5
#
_cell.length_a   1.000
_cell.length_b   1.000
_cell.length_c   1.000
_cell.angle_alpha   90.00
_cell.angle_beta   90.00
_cell.angle_gamma   90.00
#
_symmetry.space_group_name_H-M   'P 1'
#
loop_
_entity.id
_entity.type
_entity.pdbx_description
1 polymer ?
#
loop_
_entity_poly.entity_id
_entity_poly.type
_entity_poly.pdbx_seq_one_letter_code
_entity_poly.pdbx_strand_id
1 'polypeptide(L)'
;VVGDDGFCARLGGDEFTVVHEGAMSLAALGDLAARLVVAFEPPLRVGDQELKVTVSVGVSKFPEHAEDAEGLLRAADTALFRSKERGRNQFALFNQEMLEEAARKFTIEQGLHGAIERGELCLFYQPELSLEGNRAVAVEALLRWRRADGRLVPPGEFLA
;
A
#
# COMPACT_ATOMS: atom_id res chain seq x y z
N VAL A 1 -0.04 14.89 21.38
CA VAL A 1 0.86 14.03 20.60
C VAL A 1 1.75 14.89 19.70
N VAL A 2 1.19 15.87 19.01
CA VAL A 2 1.90 16.68 17.99
C VAL A 2 2.87 17.69 18.62
N GLY A 3 2.55 18.23 19.81
CA GLY A 3 3.38 19.23 20.50
C GLY A 3 3.22 20.64 19.90
N ASP A 4 4.06 21.57 20.39
CA ASP A 4 4.00 22.98 20.00
C ASP A 4 4.71 23.27 18.67
N ASP A 5 5.58 22.37 18.23
CA ASP A 5 6.35 22.49 16.97
C ASP A 5 5.60 21.94 15.74
N GLY A 6 4.31 21.61 15.90
CA GLY A 6 3.51 21.10 14.81
C GLY A 6 2.08 21.61 14.85
N PHE A 7 1.44 21.58 13.70
CA PHE A 7 0.02 21.89 13.62
C PHE A 7 -0.74 20.75 12.93
N CYS A 8 -2.04 20.68 13.24
CA CYS A 8 -2.96 19.71 12.65
C CYS A 8 -4.03 20.45 11.85
N ALA A 9 -4.27 20.03 10.62
CA ALA A 9 -5.32 20.53 9.75
C ALA A 9 -6.22 19.39 9.27
N ARG A 10 -7.53 19.66 9.16
CA ARG A 10 -8.48 18.75 8.50
C ARG A 10 -8.62 19.16 7.05
N LEU A 11 -8.28 18.26 6.13
CA LEU A 11 -8.38 18.51 4.68
C LEU A 11 -9.80 18.26 4.16
N GLY A 12 -10.49 17.28 4.72
CA GLY A 12 -11.88 16.96 4.37
C GLY A 12 -12.27 15.58 4.87
N GLY A 13 -13.57 15.33 5.06
CA GLY A 13 -14.05 14.01 5.50
C GLY A 13 -13.37 13.52 6.77
N ASP A 14 -12.67 12.40 6.69
CA ASP A 14 -11.87 11.74 7.72
C ASP A 14 -10.36 11.97 7.55
N GLU A 15 -9.96 12.90 6.68
CA GLU A 15 -8.55 13.17 6.37
C GLU A 15 -8.00 14.35 7.17
N PHE A 16 -6.92 14.09 7.88
CA PHE A 16 -6.19 15.06 8.67
C PHE A 16 -4.72 15.07 8.25
N THR A 17 -4.13 16.25 8.25
CA THR A 17 -2.68 16.43 8.01
C THR A 17 -2.05 16.99 9.26
N VAL A 18 -0.93 16.41 9.64
CA VAL A 18 -0.05 16.93 10.68
C VAL A 18 1.23 17.41 10.02
N VAL A 19 1.57 18.67 10.23
CA VAL A 19 2.84 19.25 9.79
C VAL A 19 3.68 19.50 11.03
N HIS A 20 4.90 19.00 11.04
CA HIS A 20 5.88 19.26 12.08
C HIS A 20 7.03 20.08 11.48
N GLU A 21 7.31 21.21 12.08
CA GLU A 21 8.42 22.09 11.68
C GLU A 21 9.71 21.70 12.41
N GLY A 22 10.83 21.89 11.72
CA GLY A 22 12.15 21.60 12.28
C GLY A 22 12.80 20.31 11.78
N ALA A 23 14.05 20.13 12.18
CA ALA A 23 14.87 19.00 11.70
C ALA A 23 14.62 17.72 12.51
N MET A 24 13.67 16.92 12.07
CA MET A 24 13.45 15.57 12.60
C MET A 24 14.16 14.52 11.75
N SER A 25 14.70 13.48 12.40
CA SER A 25 15.14 12.28 11.68
C SER A 25 13.94 11.46 11.19
N LEU A 26 14.12 10.61 10.18
CA LEU A 26 13.06 9.68 9.76
C LEU A 26 12.62 8.76 10.90
N ALA A 27 13.52 8.34 11.76
CA ALA A 27 13.20 7.54 12.94
C ALA A 27 12.27 8.32 13.91
N ALA A 28 12.58 9.57 14.20
CA ALA A 28 11.74 10.41 15.08
C ALA A 28 10.36 10.69 14.47
N LEU A 29 10.26 10.85 13.14
CA LEU A 29 8.98 10.95 12.44
C LEU A 29 8.19 9.63 12.53
N GLY A 30 8.86 8.50 12.41
CA GLY A 30 8.26 7.18 12.62
C GLY A 30 7.71 7.02 14.03
N ASP A 31 8.48 7.44 15.06
CA ASP A 31 8.02 7.41 16.46
C ASP A 31 6.82 8.33 16.68
N LEU A 32 6.79 9.51 16.07
CA LEU A 32 5.63 10.41 16.12
C LEU A 32 4.40 9.76 15.49
N ALA A 33 4.55 9.16 14.31
CA ALA A 33 3.48 8.47 13.62
C ALA A 33 2.96 7.26 14.42
N ALA A 34 3.85 6.47 15.02
CA ALA A 34 3.47 5.37 15.91
C ALA A 34 2.64 5.87 17.11
N ARG A 35 3.06 6.97 17.75
CA ARG A 35 2.30 7.57 18.85
C ARG A 35 0.93 8.09 18.41
N LEU A 36 0.81 8.59 17.18
CA LEU A 36 -0.48 8.97 16.62
C LEU A 36 -1.39 7.75 16.48
N VAL A 37 -0.91 6.63 15.96
CA VAL A 37 -1.70 5.39 15.84
C VAL A 37 -2.15 4.90 17.22
N VAL A 38 -1.26 4.81 18.19
CA VAL A 38 -1.54 4.35 19.56
C VAL A 38 -2.52 5.28 20.27
N ALA A 39 -2.52 6.59 19.99
CA ALA A 39 -3.44 7.55 20.61
C ALA A 39 -4.93 7.27 20.29
N PHE A 40 -5.22 6.50 19.24
CA PHE A 40 -6.57 6.08 18.86
C PHE A 40 -6.94 4.67 19.32
N GLU A 41 -6.04 3.94 20.01
CA GLU A 41 -6.38 2.61 20.57
C GLU A 41 -7.48 2.66 21.64
N PRO A 42 -7.50 3.66 22.57
CA PRO A 42 -8.58 3.77 23.52
C PRO A 42 -9.91 4.12 22.82
N PRO A 43 -11.02 3.48 23.21
CA PRO A 43 -12.32 3.80 22.63
C PRO A 43 -12.69 5.27 22.87
N LEU A 44 -13.26 5.91 21.87
CA LEU A 44 -13.82 7.27 21.98
C LEU A 44 -15.22 7.19 22.56
N ARG A 45 -15.50 7.98 23.61
CA ARG A 45 -16.84 8.12 24.16
C ARG A 45 -17.60 9.24 23.46
N VAL A 46 -18.73 8.89 22.85
CA VAL A 46 -19.66 9.85 22.24
C VAL A 46 -21.03 9.67 22.89
N GLY A 47 -21.36 10.52 23.83
CA GLY A 47 -22.51 10.33 24.69
C GLY A 47 -22.36 9.05 25.53
N ASP A 48 -23.34 8.14 25.43
CA ASP A 48 -23.34 6.84 26.12
C ASP A 48 -22.73 5.70 25.29
N GLN A 49 -22.21 6.00 24.10
CA GLN A 49 -21.62 4.99 23.22
C GLN A 49 -20.10 5.05 23.24
N GLU A 50 -19.48 3.87 23.22
CA GLU A 50 -18.06 3.71 22.99
C GLU A 50 -17.80 3.32 21.53
N LEU A 51 -17.01 4.12 20.82
CA LEU A 51 -16.64 3.90 19.43
C LEU A 51 -15.16 3.53 19.34
N LYS A 52 -14.88 2.41 18.74
CA LYS A 52 -13.51 2.03 18.40
C LYS A 52 -13.16 2.59 17.03
N VAL A 53 -12.22 3.51 17.00
CA VAL A 53 -11.70 4.15 15.78
C VAL A 53 -10.25 3.79 15.63
N THR A 54 -9.78 3.58 14.41
CA THR A 54 -8.36 3.37 14.10
C THR A 54 -7.92 4.38 13.07
N VAL A 55 -6.63 4.69 13.06
CA VAL A 55 -6.04 5.58 12.07
C VAL A 55 -4.93 4.89 11.31
N SER A 56 -4.80 5.25 10.04
CA SER A 56 -3.64 4.90 9.22
C SER A 56 -2.88 6.19 8.93
N VAL A 57 -1.56 6.15 8.96
CA VAL A 57 -0.72 7.33 8.81
C VAL A 57 0.29 7.12 7.69
N GLY A 58 0.37 8.07 6.76
CA GLY A 58 1.44 8.16 5.79
C GLY A 58 2.38 9.29 6.17
N VAL A 59 3.67 9.08 6.07
CA VAL A 59 4.70 10.03 6.51
C VAL A 59 5.64 10.35 5.36
N SER A 60 5.84 11.64 5.11
CA SER A 60 6.85 12.15 4.20
C SER A 60 7.73 13.19 4.88
N LYS A 61 8.91 13.46 4.34
CA LYS A 61 9.89 14.39 4.89
C LYS A 61 10.47 15.28 3.80
N PHE A 62 10.53 16.58 4.07
CA PHE A 62 11.22 17.56 3.24
C PHE A 62 12.70 17.67 3.69
N PRO A 63 13.65 17.88 2.79
CA PRO A 63 13.54 17.80 1.31
C PRO A 63 13.72 16.38 0.74
N GLU A 64 13.86 15.36 1.59
CA GLU A 64 14.25 13.99 1.19
C GLU A 64 13.25 13.32 0.24
N HIS A 65 11.95 13.62 0.42
CA HIS A 65 10.88 12.93 -0.31
C HIS A 65 10.19 13.80 -1.37
N ALA A 66 10.40 15.11 -1.33
CA ALA A 66 9.88 16.06 -2.32
C ALA A 66 10.58 17.43 -2.20
N GLU A 67 10.50 18.22 -3.27
CA GLU A 67 11.08 19.57 -3.37
C GLU A 67 10.05 20.66 -3.09
N ASP A 68 8.75 20.32 -3.04
CA ASP A 68 7.66 21.25 -2.81
C ASP A 68 6.55 20.64 -1.93
N ALA A 69 5.62 21.47 -1.50
CA ALA A 69 4.54 21.08 -0.62
C ALA A 69 3.57 20.07 -1.27
N GLU A 70 3.29 20.23 -2.56
CA GLU A 70 2.40 19.33 -3.30
C GLU A 70 3.01 17.92 -3.42
N GLY A 71 4.30 17.86 -3.77
CA GLY A 71 5.05 16.61 -3.82
C GLY A 71 5.13 15.92 -2.46
N LEU A 72 5.31 16.72 -1.39
CA LEU A 72 5.35 16.20 -0.02
C LEU A 72 4.01 15.58 0.40
N LEU A 73 2.90 16.23 0.07
CA LEU A 73 1.56 15.68 0.31
C LEU A 73 1.32 14.41 -0.51
N ARG A 74 1.70 14.38 -1.79
CA ARG A 74 1.59 13.17 -2.63
C ARG A 74 2.42 12.01 -2.08
N ALA A 75 3.62 12.29 -1.58
CA ALA A 75 4.47 11.28 -0.96
C ALA A 75 3.82 10.71 0.32
N ALA A 76 3.28 11.59 1.19
CA ALA A 76 2.56 11.17 2.37
C ALA A 76 1.31 10.33 2.02
N ASP A 77 0.58 10.71 0.99
CA ASP A 77 -0.63 10.02 0.51
C ASP A 77 -0.29 8.62 -0.03
N THR A 78 0.79 8.51 -0.79
CA THR A 78 1.32 7.22 -1.26
C THR A 78 1.66 6.30 -0.09
N ALA A 79 2.32 6.82 0.93
CA ALA A 79 2.65 6.07 2.13
C ALA A 79 1.38 5.71 2.94
N LEU A 80 0.40 6.62 3.03
CA LEU A 80 -0.89 6.36 3.66
C LEU A 80 -1.64 5.21 2.96
N PHE A 81 -1.69 5.24 1.64
CA PHE A 81 -2.29 4.15 0.87
C PHE A 81 -1.63 2.82 1.19
N ARG A 82 -0.29 2.80 1.25
CA ARG A 82 0.46 1.58 1.62
C ARG A 82 0.15 1.09 3.03
N SER A 83 -0.04 2.00 4.00
CA SER A 83 -0.44 1.62 5.36
C SER A 83 -1.83 0.98 5.38
N LYS A 84 -2.76 1.50 4.55
CA LYS A 84 -4.11 0.95 4.40
C LYS A 84 -4.11 -0.44 3.75
N GLU A 85 -3.28 -0.68 2.72
CA GLU A 85 -3.12 -1.99 2.07
C GLU A 85 -2.56 -3.06 3.02
N ARG A 86 -1.61 -2.68 3.88
CA ARG A 86 -0.97 -3.59 4.84
C ARG A 86 -1.82 -3.94 6.06
N GLY A 87 -3.10 -3.60 6.08
CA GLY A 87 -4.03 -3.99 7.14
C GLY A 87 -4.54 -2.83 8.00
N ARG A 88 -4.29 -1.58 7.63
CA ARG A 88 -4.71 -0.37 8.38
C ARG A 88 -4.13 -0.31 9.79
N ASN A 89 -4.56 0.66 10.60
CA ASN A 89 -4.15 0.85 12.00
C ASN A 89 -2.63 0.83 12.20
N GLN A 90 -1.90 1.46 11.33
CA GLN A 90 -0.45 1.52 11.30
C GLN A 90 0.04 2.75 10.55
N PHE A 91 1.33 2.96 10.55
CA PHE A 91 1.94 4.00 9.73
C PHE A 91 2.86 3.41 8.65
N ALA A 92 3.15 4.20 7.63
CA ALA A 92 4.19 3.93 6.67
C ALA A 92 5.01 5.20 6.42
N LEU A 93 6.33 5.06 6.36
CA LEU A 93 7.24 6.08 5.87
C LEU A 93 7.32 5.97 4.36
N PHE A 94 7.21 7.09 3.66
CA PHE A 94 7.37 7.11 2.21
C PHE A 94 8.78 6.63 1.82
N ASN A 95 8.85 5.86 0.75
CA ASN A 95 10.07 5.60 0.00
C ASN A 95 9.75 5.57 -1.50
N GLN A 96 10.77 5.76 -2.32
CA GLN A 96 10.61 5.85 -3.77
C GLN A 96 10.05 4.57 -4.40
N GLU A 97 10.35 3.41 -3.83
CA GLU A 97 9.86 2.11 -4.31
C GLU A 97 8.32 2.02 -4.25
N MET A 98 7.68 2.73 -3.32
CA MET A 98 6.21 2.79 -3.23
C MET A 98 5.56 3.42 -4.45
N LEU A 99 6.17 4.46 -5.03
CA LEU A 99 5.69 5.07 -6.27
C LEU A 99 5.83 4.12 -7.45
N GLU A 100 6.97 3.44 -7.55
CA GLU A 100 7.22 2.49 -8.63
C GLU A 100 6.25 1.30 -8.55
N GLU A 101 5.98 0.83 -7.33
CA GLU A 101 5.02 -0.25 -7.10
C GLU A 101 3.58 0.19 -7.43
N ALA A 102 3.17 1.38 -7.02
CA ALA A 102 1.86 1.94 -7.35
C ALA A 102 1.69 2.10 -8.87
N ALA A 103 2.70 2.64 -9.56
CA ALA A 103 2.69 2.79 -11.01
C ALA A 103 2.62 1.43 -11.72
N ARG A 104 3.35 0.43 -11.22
CA ARG A 104 3.32 -0.94 -11.74
C ARG A 104 1.95 -1.58 -11.56
N LYS A 105 1.34 -1.48 -10.36
CA LYS A 105 -0.02 -1.97 -10.10
C LYS A 105 -1.03 -1.35 -11.05
N PHE A 106 -1.01 -0.02 -11.16
CA PHE A 106 -1.90 0.68 -12.09
C PHE A 106 -1.74 0.20 -13.53
N THR A 107 -0.50 0.01 -14.00
CA THR A 107 -0.21 -0.50 -15.35
C THR A 107 -0.75 -1.92 -15.53
N ILE A 108 -0.66 -2.76 -14.50
CA ILE A 108 -1.18 -4.12 -14.52
C ILE A 108 -2.70 -4.10 -14.55
N GLU A 109 -3.36 -3.34 -13.70
CA GLU A 109 -4.83 -3.21 -13.65
C GLU A 109 -5.39 -2.72 -14.99
N GLN A 110 -4.81 -1.67 -15.56
CA GLN A 110 -5.20 -1.14 -16.87
C GLN A 110 -4.99 -2.18 -17.98
N GLY A 111 -3.88 -2.93 -17.93
CA GLY A 111 -3.58 -3.96 -18.90
C GLY A 111 -4.51 -5.17 -18.81
N LEU A 112 -4.92 -5.57 -17.60
CA LEU A 112 -5.85 -6.67 -17.38
C LEU A 112 -7.26 -6.36 -17.86
N HIS A 113 -7.64 -5.09 -17.85
CA HIS A 113 -8.94 -4.68 -18.35
C HIS A 113 -9.08 -5.10 -19.82
N GLY A 114 -10.03 -6.00 -20.11
CA GLY A 114 -10.22 -6.57 -21.44
C GLY A 114 -9.21 -7.67 -21.85
N ALA A 115 -8.30 -8.11 -20.98
CA ALA A 115 -7.33 -9.16 -21.31
C ALA A 115 -7.97 -10.50 -21.69
N ILE A 116 -9.15 -10.82 -21.13
CA ILE A 116 -9.92 -12.01 -21.49
C ILE A 116 -10.42 -11.89 -22.94
N GLU A 117 -11.01 -10.75 -23.29
CA GLU A 117 -11.57 -10.50 -24.63
C GLU A 117 -10.48 -10.49 -25.71
N ARG A 118 -9.27 -10.04 -25.35
CA ARG A 118 -8.11 -10.08 -26.25
C ARG A 118 -7.41 -11.43 -26.31
N GLY A 119 -7.87 -12.44 -25.54
CA GLY A 119 -7.23 -13.77 -25.51
C GLY A 119 -5.83 -13.79 -24.93
N GLU A 120 -5.52 -12.84 -24.05
CA GLU A 120 -4.21 -12.69 -23.43
C GLU A 120 -3.98 -13.60 -22.21
N LEU A 121 -5.07 -14.15 -21.63
CA LEU A 121 -4.97 -15.12 -20.53
C LEU A 121 -4.84 -16.53 -21.10
N CYS A 122 -3.84 -17.27 -20.62
CA CYS A 122 -3.59 -18.64 -21.02
C CYS A 122 -3.23 -19.52 -19.81
N LEU A 123 -3.47 -20.82 -19.94
CA LEU A 123 -3.14 -21.81 -18.93
C LEU A 123 -1.85 -22.52 -19.32
N PHE A 124 -0.97 -22.62 -18.35
CA PHE A 124 0.16 -23.53 -18.36
C PHE A 124 -0.15 -24.69 -17.43
N TYR A 125 0.40 -25.85 -17.72
CA TYR A 125 0.12 -27.05 -16.97
C TYR A 125 1.44 -27.59 -16.40
N GLN A 126 1.48 -27.77 -15.06
CA GLN A 126 2.61 -28.39 -14.38
C GLN A 126 2.21 -29.81 -13.95
N PRO A 127 2.92 -30.84 -14.41
CA PRO A 127 2.62 -32.20 -14.00
C PRO A 127 3.05 -32.46 -12.55
N GLU A 128 2.20 -33.13 -11.81
CA GLU A 128 2.51 -33.69 -10.50
C GLU A 128 2.88 -35.17 -10.66
N LEU A 129 4.07 -35.53 -10.20
CA LEU A 129 4.59 -36.88 -10.34
C LEU A 129 4.44 -37.65 -9.02
N SER A 130 4.02 -38.90 -9.11
CA SER A 130 4.07 -39.81 -7.97
C SER A 130 5.52 -40.11 -7.59
N LEU A 131 5.82 -40.07 -6.31
CA LEU A 131 7.12 -40.51 -5.78
C LEU A 131 7.33 -42.04 -5.95
N GLU A 132 6.23 -42.77 -6.07
CA GLU A 132 6.22 -44.20 -6.33
C GLU A 132 6.02 -44.45 -7.84
N GLY A 133 7.10 -44.57 -8.60
CA GLY A 133 7.05 -44.99 -10.00
C GLY A 133 7.12 -43.89 -11.07
N ASN A 134 7.40 -42.65 -10.70
CA ASN A 134 7.71 -41.53 -11.60
C ASN A 134 6.69 -41.32 -12.73
N ARG A 135 5.41 -41.51 -12.45
CA ARG A 135 4.30 -41.27 -13.41
C ARG A 135 3.52 -40.03 -13.01
N ALA A 136 3.02 -39.31 -13.99
CA ALA A 136 2.12 -38.18 -13.76
C ALA A 136 0.78 -38.70 -13.15
N VAL A 137 0.37 -38.11 -12.03
CA VAL A 137 -0.88 -38.43 -11.32
C VAL A 137 -1.89 -37.30 -11.37
N ALA A 138 -1.43 -36.07 -11.57
CA ALA A 138 -2.24 -34.88 -11.72
C ALA A 138 -1.52 -33.83 -12.56
N VAL A 139 -2.21 -32.76 -12.89
CA VAL A 139 -1.64 -31.55 -13.47
C VAL A 139 -2.24 -30.33 -12.76
N GLU A 140 -1.38 -29.41 -12.36
CA GLU A 140 -1.79 -28.10 -11.86
C GLU A 140 -1.96 -27.15 -13.05
N ALA A 141 -3.12 -26.48 -13.13
CA ALA A 141 -3.38 -25.47 -14.14
C ALA A 141 -2.95 -24.08 -13.61
N LEU A 142 -1.94 -23.52 -14.18
CA LEU A 142 -1.32 -22.28 -13.77
C LEU A 142 -1.67 -21.17 -14.77
N LEU A 143 -2.47 -20.19 -14.32
CA LEU A 143 -2.83 -19.04 -15.13
C LEU A 143 -1.59 -18.21 -15.46
N ARG A 144 -1.52 -17.69 -16.69
CA ARG A 144 -0.51 -16.76 -17.16
C ARG A 144 -1.17 -15.67 -17.99
N TRP A 145 -0.69 -14.46 -17.86
CA TRP A 145 -1.10 -13.36 -18.71
C TRP A 145 -0.01 -13.07 -19.73
N ARG A 146 -0.32 -13.32 -21.01
CA ARG A 146 0.56 -13.04 -22.15
C ARG A 146 0.21 -11.68 -22.71
N ARG A 147 1.01 -10.68 -22.37
CA ARG A 147 0.83 -9.31 -22.84
C ARG A 147 1.13 -9.19 -24.35
N ALA A 148 0.62 -8.12 -24.95
CA ALA A 148 0.84 -7.81 -26.37
C ALA A 148 2.32 -7.66 -26.74
N ASP A 149 3.18 -7.26 -25.78
CA ASP A 149 4.63 -7.19 -25.94
C ASP A 149 5.33 -8.56 -25.88
N GLY A 150 4.57 -9.66 -25.74
CA GLY A 150 5.08 -11.02 -25.61
C GLY A 150 5.52 -11.41 -24.19
N ARG A 151 5.53 -10.49 -23.23
CA ARG A 151 5.87 -10.78 -21.83
C ARG A 151 4.82 -11.68 -21.21
N LEU A 152 5.30 -12.69 -20.51
CA LEU A 152 4.47 -13.60 -19.70
C LEU A 152 4.50 -13.16 -18.26
N VAL A 153 3.34 -12.76 -17.73
CA VAL A 153 3.19 -12.27 -16.36
C VAL A 153 2.59 -13.39 -15.49
N PRO A 154 3.24 -13.77 -14.38
CA PRO A 154 2.74 -14.79 -13.48
C PRO A 154 1.59 -14.25 -12.59
N PRO A 155 0.73 -15.16 -12.04
CA PRO A 155 -0.45 -14.79 -11.25
C PRO A 155 -0.16 -13.87 -10.08
N GLY A 156 0.94 -14.07 -9.36
CA GLY A 156 1.35 -13.27 -8.21
C GLY A 156 1.63 -11.79 -8.52
N GLU A 157 1.78 -11.43 -9.81
CA GLU A 157 1.93 -10.04 -10.22
C GLU A 157 0.59 -9.36 -10.53
N PHE A 158 -0.49 -10.10 -10.83
CA PHE A 158 -1.75 -9.52 -11.29
C PHE A 158 -3.01 -10.02 -10.56
N LEU A 159 -2.90 -10.97 -9.65
CA LEU A 159 -4.00 -11.45 -8.80
C LEU A 159 -3.88 -10.98 -7.33
N ALA A 160 -2.92 -10.11 -7.02
CA ALA A 160 -2.65 -9.63 -5.65
C ALA A 160 -3.57 -8.48 -5.25
#